data_92add7c22396ecfdb2bfd612aa01a98f
#
_entry.id   92add7c22396ecfdb2bfd612aa01a98f
#
_cell.length_a   1.000
_cell.length_b   1.000
_cell.length_c   1.000
_cell.angle_alpha   90.00
_cell.angle_beta   90.00
_cell.angle_gamma   90.00
#
_symmetry.space_group_name_H-M   'P 1'
#
loop_
_entity.id
_entity.type
_entity.pdbx_description
1 polymer ?
#
loop_
_entity_poly.entity_id
_entity_poly.type
_entity_poly.pdbx_seq_one_letter_code
_entity_poly.pdbx_strand_id
1 'polypeptide(L)'
;MTPTERRISHKVLLVDDDAALRTMMTMTLKYKGFEVVSAANVTEALKLITTENFDVLITDLHMPSPSDGFAVITAMRHIQPKALTLLVSGCPDVKSAMKAILLEADEIIVKPVEIKTLADLVHDKLLTRTPAVPTPKEKVAGILQRCTSLIIEDWLTRVKENRDLSRVALSDQERTGYLPKLLDDLIVRLRSPHISIQEGGSISSPAAVAHGKLRRSQGYTSAMLVQDSRILQVTLFGTLQKNLGALNFSLLLPDVMTIADEVDSQLTQAMEGYMEVAGHPAAA
;
A
#
# COMPACT_ATOMS: atom_id res chain seq x y z
N MET A 1 52.23 3.51 -19.62
CA MET A 1 51.39 4.17 -18.63
C MET A 1 49.96 3.64 -18.84
N THR A 2 49.56 2.69 -18.00
CA THR A 2 48.22 2.11 -18.04
C THR A 2 47.18 3.13 -17.54
N PRO A 3 45.98 3.23 -18.15
CA PRO A 3 44.94 4.14 -17.67
C PRO A 3 44.48 3.65 -16.30
N THR A 4 44.61 4.50 -15.31
CA THR A 4 44.05 4.27 -13.97
C THR A 4 42.53 4.16 -14.12
N GLU A 5 42.01 2.94 -13.99
CA GLU A 5 40.57 2.72 -13.85
C GLU A 5 40.09 3.56 -12.66
N ARG A 6 39.25 4.56 -12.95
CA ARG A 6 38.52 5.30 -11.92
C ARG A 6 37.64 4.26 -11.21
N ARG A 7 38.09 3.76 -10.06
CA ARG A 7 37.21 3.02 -9.15
C ARG A 7 36.04 3.96 -8.82
N ILE A 8 34.88 3.66 -9.34
CA ILE A 8 33.64 4.34 -8.95
C ILE A 8 33.44 3.97 -7.47
N SER A 9 33.72 4.93 -6.58
CA SER A 9 33.45 4.74 -5.15
C SER A 9 31.98 5.08 -4.93
N HIS A 10 31.17 4.07 -4.56
CA HIS A 10 29.77 4.28 -4.22
C HIS A 10 29.65 4.98 -2.86
N LYS A 11 28.74 5.96 -2.79
CA LYS A 11 28.50 6.76 -1.59
C LYS A 11 27.35 6.20 -0.78
N VAL A 12 27.63 5.89 0.47
CA VAL A 12 26.72 5.25 1.43
C VAL A 12 26.30 6.25 2.51
N LEU A 13 24.99 6.41 2.73
CA LEU A 13 24.45 7.00 3.94
C LEU A 13 24.17 5.89 4.95
N LEU A 14 24.86 5.93 6.10
CA LEU A 14 24.65 5.00 7.21
C LEU A 14 23.94 5.70 8.35
N VAL A 15 22.78 5.19 8.77
CA VAL A 15 21.97 5.78 9.85
C VAL A 15 21.75 4.74 10.95
N ASP A 16 22.23 5.03 12.15
CA ASP A 16 22.12 4.15 13.31
C ASP A 16 22.34 5.01 14.57
N ASP A 17 21.54 4.86 15.62
CA ASP A 17 21.68 5.66 16.85
C ASP A 17 22.79 5.13 17.78
N ASP A 18 23.18 3.84 17.65
CA ASP A 18 24.31 3.27 18.38
C ASP A 18 25.64 3.80 17.80
N ALA A 19 26.31 4.66 18.56
CA ALA A 19 27.56 5.28 18.16
C ALA A 19 28.71 4.28 17.93
N ALA A 20 28.77 3.19 18.70
CA ALA A 20 29.80 2.17 18.57
C ALA A 20 29.61 1.35 17.30
N LEU A 21 28.38 0.88 17.07
CA LEU A 21 28.00 0.13 15.87
C LEU A 21 28.17 1.00 14.61
N ARG A 22 27.68 2.25 14.63
CA ARG A 22 27.83 3.21 13.54
C ARG A 22 29.30 3.46 13.18
N THR A 23 30.17 3.60 14.18
CA THR A 23 31.62 3.79 13.96
C THR A 23 32.24 2.54 13.32
N MET A 24 31.96 1.36 13.85
CA MET A 24 32.48 0.09 13.36
C MET A 24 32.01 -0.19 11.92
N MET A 25 30.74 0.01 11.62
CA MET A 25 30.18 -0.13 10.27
C MET A 25 30.81 0.87 9.29
N THR A 26 30.97 2.13 9.69
CA THR A 26 31.62 3.17 8.88
C THR A 26 33.05 2.77 8.51
N MET A 27 33.84 2.30 9.48
CA MET A 27 35.23 1.87 9.23
C MET A 27 35.29 0.68 8.28
N THR A 28 34.44 -0.31 8.47
CA THR A 28 34.43 -1.52 7.65
C THR A 28 33.99 -1.23 6.21
N LEU A 29 32.95 -0.42 6.02
CA LEU A 29 32.48 -0.02 4.69
C LEU A 29 33.56 0.82 3.96
N LYS A 30 34.22 1.75 4.66
CA LYS A 30 35.36 2.52 4.10
C LYS A 30 36.53 1.59 3.70
N TYR A 31 36.84 0.61 4.52
CA TYR A 31 37.87 -0.39 4.19
C TYR A 31 37.54 -1.19 2.93
N LYS A 32 36.24 -1.45 2.70
CA LYS A 32 35.74 -2.13 1.49
C LYS A 32 35.61 -1.19 0.27
N GLY A 33 35.98 0.08 0.38
CA GLY A 33 36.10 1.01 -0.74
C GLY A 33 34.89 1.91 -0.95
N PHE A 34 33.94 1.95 -0.01
CA PHE A 34 32.79 2.87 -0.04
C PHE A 34 33.18 4.25 0.51
N GLU A 35 32.59 5.31 -0.05
CA GLU A 35 32.52 6.62 0.60
C GLU A 35 31.36 6.60 1.59
N VAL A 36 31.61 6.85 2.89
CA VAL A 36 30.56 6.72 3.91
C VAL A 36 30.36 8.03 4.64
N VAL A 37 29.12 8.49 4.61
CA VAL A 37 28.60 9.56 5.47
C VAL A 37 27.65 8.91 6.48
N SER A 38 27.72 9.31 7.75
CA SER A 38 26.90 8.72 8.81
C SER A 38 26.03 9.75 9.49
N ALA A 39 24.85 9.34 9.93
CA ALA A 39 23.91 10.12 10.73
C ALA A 39 23.52 9.34 12.00
N ALA A 40 23.31 10.05 13.10
CA ALA A 40 22.94 9.44 14.37
C ALA A 40 21.43 9.37 14.63
N ASN A 41 20.62 10.02 13.78
CA ASN A 41 19.17 10.12 13.95
C ASN A 41 18.48 10.51 12.63
N VAL A 42 17.15 10.45 12.65
CA VAL A 42 16.30 10.81 11.50
C VAL A 42 16.55 12.22 10.99
N THR A 43 16.66 13.21 11.90
CA THR A 43 16.81 14.62 11.52
C THR A 43 18.10 14.87 10.74
N GLU A 44 19.21 14.29 11.19
CA GLU A 44 20.49 14.36 10.48
C GLU A 44 20.42 13.64 9.12
N ALA A 45 19.80 12.44 9.09
CA ALA A 45 19.63 11.68 7.86
C ALA A 45 18.81 12.45 6.82
N LEU A 46 17.68 13.05 7.20
CA LEU A 46 16.83 13.83 6.31
C LEU A 46 17.55 15.05 5.76
N LYS A 47 18.36 15.74 6.59
CA LYS A 47 19.18 16.86 6.13
C LYS A 47 20.19 16.39 5.07
N LEU A 48 20.89 15.29 5.31
CA LEU A 48 21.87 14.75 4.36
C LEU A 48 21.21 14.30 3.05
N ILE A 49 20.08 13.63 3.12
CA ILE A 49 19.32 13.17 1.93
C ILE A 49 18.89 14.35 1.03
N THR A 50 18.63 15.52 1.61
CA THR A 50 18.25 16.73 0.86
C THR A 50 19.42 17.50 0.29
N THR A 51 20.63 17.33 0.86
CA THR A 51 21.80 18.14 0.51
C THR A 51 22.88 17.39 -0.29
N GLU A 52 22.87 16.06 -0.24
CA GLU A 52 23.88 15.22 -0.86
C GLU A 52 23.24 14.05 -1.62
N ASN A 53 23.94 13.51 -2.61
CA ASN A 53 23.50 12.32 -3.36
C ASN A 53 24.17 11.07 -2.82
N PHE A 54 23.40 9.99 -2.69
CA PHE A 54 23.85 8.70 -2.22
C PHE A 54 23.47 7.58 -3.20
N ASP A 55 24.35 6.60 -3.33
CA ASP A 55 24.09 5.36 -4.08
C ASP A 55 23.38 4.32 -3.20
N VAL A 56 23.64 4.36 -1.89
CA VAL A 56 23.15 3.39 -0.92
C VAL A 56 22.70 4.09 0.38
N LEU A 57 21.57 3.65 0.91
CA LEU A 57 21.14 3.91 2.28
C LEU A 57 21.20 2.61 3.08
N ILE A 58 21.84 2.63 4.24
CA ILE A 58 21.77 1.60 5.26
C ILE A 58 21.22 2.25 6.52
N THR A 59 20.05 1.81 7.01
CA THR A 59 19.42 2.41 8.18
C THR A 59 18.98 1.35 9.18
N ASP A 60 19.17 1.61 10.48
CA ASP A 60 18.49 0.82 11.51
C ASP A 60 16.99 1.13 11.47
N LEU A 61 16.20 0.14 11.88
CA LEU A 61 14.76 0.29 12.03
C LEU A 61 14.41 1.16 13.26
N HIS A 62 15.10 0.95 14.38
CA HIS A 62 14.80 1.53 15.69
C HIS A 62 15.82 2.61 16.07
N MET A 63 15.46 3.89 15.95
CA MET A 63 16.37 5.01 16.20
C MET A 63 15.70 6.25 16.82
N PRO A 64 15.33 6.35 18.05
CA PRO A 64 14.97 5.36 19.09
C PRO A 64 13.53 4.81 18.94
N SER A 65 12.77 5.29 17.96
CA SER A 65 11.39 4.86 17.71
C SER A 65 11.33 3.74 16.67
N PRO A 66 10.39 2.77 16.79
CA PRO A 66 10.25 1.66 15.83
C PRO A 66 9.94 2.08 14.38
N SER A 67 9.55 3.33 14.16
CA SER A 67 9.19 3.86 12.84
C SER A 67 10.26 4.73 12.20
N ASP A 68 11.33 5.05 12.92
CA ASP A 68 12.32 6.04 12.48
C ASP A 68 13.06 5.61 11.21
N GLY A 69 13.46 4.34 11.12
CA GLY A 69 14.10 3.80 9.93
C GLY A 69 13.21 3.87 8.68
N PHE A 70 11.89 3.70 8.84
CA PHE A 70 10.95 3.84 7.73
C PHE A 70 10.84 5.27 7.23
N ALA A 71 10.85 6.26 8.13
CA ALA A 71 10.83 7.67 7.73
C ALA A 71 12.05 8.02 6.87
N VAL A 72 13.23 7.50 7.22
CA VAL A 72 14.45 7.70 6.44
C VAL A 72 14.37 7.01 5.07
N ILE A 73 13.88 5.75 5.01
CA ILE A 73 13.72 5.01 3.74
C ILE A 73 12.72 5.73 2.83
N THR A 74 11.57 6.15 3.37
CA THR A 74 10.54 6.86 2.61
C THR A 74 11.08 8.16 2.02
N ALA A 75 11.84 8.94 2.81
CA ALA A 75 12.48 10.16 2.34
C ALA A 75 13.50 9.87 1.23
N MET A 76 14.37 8.85 1.41
CA MET A 76 15.35 8.44 0.42
C MET A 76 14.65 8.04 -0.88
N ARG A 77 13.62 7.23 -0.83
CA ARG A 77 12.84 6.80 -2.00
C ARG A 77 12.19 7.96 -2.74
N HIS A 78 11.71 8.95 -2.00
CA HIS A 78 11.06 10.11 -2.59
C HIS A 78 12.05 11.06 -3.29
N ILE A 79 13.20 11.30 -2.64
CA ILE A 79 14.19 12.29 -3.12
C ILE A 79 15.21 11.65 -4.05
N GLN A 80 15.65 10.43 -3.75
CA GLN A 80 16.69 9.70 -4.48
C GLN A 80 16.23 8.28 -4.82
N PRO A 81 15.24 8.11 -5.71
CA PRO A 81 14.61 6.81 -5.98
C PRO A 81 15.55 5.74 -6.56
N LYS A 82 16.72 6.17 -7.03
CA LYS A 82 17.76 5.27 -7.55
C LYS A 82 18.71 4.74 -6.47
N ALA A 83 18.67 5.25 -5.26
CA ALA A 83 19.52 4.74 -4.18
C ALA A 83 19.08 3.34 -3.75
N LEU A 84 20.04 2.46 -3.51
CA LEU A 84 19.80 1.14 -2.90
C LEU A 84 19.48 1.34 -1.42
N THR A 85 18.36 0.83 -0.94
CA THR A 85 17.94 1.01 0.45
C THR A 85 17.94 -0.31 1.21
N LEU A 86 18.73 -0.38 2.27
CA LEU A 86 18.85 -1.52 3.17
C LEU A 86 18.36 -1.15 4.57
N LEU A 87 17.44 -1.94 5.10
CA LEU A 87 16.93 -1.82 6.46
C LEU A 87 17.59 -2.88 7.34
N VAL A 88 18.17 -2.48 8.46
CA VAL A 88 18.77 -3.39 9.44
C VAL A 88 17.86 -3.44 10.68
N SER A 89 17.55 -4.65 11.19
CA SER A 89 16.63 -4.82 12.32
C SER A 89 17.04 -5.92 13.26
N GLY A 90 16.92 -5.67 14.56
CA GLY A 90 17.17 -6.66 15.63
C GLY A 90 15.96 -7.55 15.99
N CYS A 91 14.77 -7.31 15.43
CA CYS A 91 13.55 -8.02 15.80
C CYS A 91 13.07 -8.99 14.72
N PRO A 92 13.22 -10.32 14.91
CA PRO A 92 12.85 -11.32 13.90
C PRO A 92 11.34 -11.44 13.64
N ASP A 93 10.46 -11.12 14.61
CA ASP A 93 9.00 -11.23 14.46
C ASP A 93 8.40 -10.16 13.53
N VAL A 94 9.14 -9.08 13.34
CA VAL A 94 8.80 -8.03 12.38
C VAL A 94 8.94 -8.50 10.93
N LYS A 95 9.56 -9.66 10.68
CA LYS A 95 9.76 -10.19 9.31
C LYS A 95 8.45 -10.38 8.53
N SER A 96 7.39 -10.77 9.19
CA SER A 96 6.08 -10.98 8.55
C SER A 96 5.34 -9.64 8.33
N ALA A 97 5.39 -8.73 9.30
CA ALA A 97 4.87 -7.37 9.17
C ALA A 97 5.71 -6.53 8.20
N MET A 98 7.02 -6.70 8.21
CA MET A 98 7.95 -6.05 7.30
C MET A 98 7.84 -6.52 5.86
N LYS A 99 7.43 -7.76 5.57
CA LYS A 99 7.11 -8.16 4.18
C LYS A 99 6.03 -7.29 3.56
N ALA A 100 5.10 -6.78 4.35
CA ALA A 100 4.08 -5.85 3.88
C ALA A 100 4.64 -4.41 3.69
N ILE A 101 5.68 -4.06 4.41
CA ILE A 101 6.34 -2.74 4.41
C ILE A 101 7.56 -2.74 3.45
N LEU A 102 8.00 -3.90 3.03
CA LEU A 102 9.16 -4.17 2.15
C LEU A 102 9.13 -3.49 0.78
N LEU A 103 8.07 -2.80 0.46
CA LEU A 103 7.94 -2.09 -0.80
C LEU A 103 8.80 -0.83 -0.90
N GLU A 104 9.35 -0.38 0.23
CA GLU A 104 10.21 0.80 0.24
C GLU A 104 11.70 0.49 0.48
N ALA A 105 12.05 -0.67 1.05
CA ALA A 105 13.44 -1.12 1.15
C ALA A 105 13.74 -2.19 0.09
N ASP A 106 14.92 -2.14 -0.52
CA ASP A 106 15.37 -3.18 -1.47
C ASP A 106 15.77 -4.46 -0.74
N GLU A 107 16.20 -4.35 0.52
CA GLU A 107 16.60 -5.51 1.33
C GLU A 107 16.38 -5.25 2.82
N ILE A 108 16.06 -6.32 3.56
CA ILE A 108 16.02 -6.32 5.02
C ILE A 108 17.03 -7.30 5.58
N ILE A 109 17.82 -6.82 6.51
CA ILE A 109 18.89 -7.57 7.14
C ILE A 109 18.58 -7.69 8.63
N VAL A 110 18.59 -8.93 9.13
CA VAL A 110 18.30 -9.21 10.54
C VAL A 110 19.61 -9.21 11.34
N LYS A 111 19.67 -8.41 12.41
CA LYS A 111 20.78 -8.45 13.39
C LYS A 111 20.71 -9.76 14.20
N PRO A 112 21.84 -10.42 14.51
CA PRO A 112 23.21 -9.98 14.28
C PRO A 112 23.66 -10.21 12.83
N VAL A 113 24.28 -9.20 12.21
CA VAL A 113 24.85 -9.30 10.87
C VAL A 113 26.37 -9.07 10.96
N GLU A 114 27.13 -9.94 10.32
CA GLU A 114 28.54 -9.66 10.13
C GLU A 114 28.74 -8.51 9.15
N ILE A 115 29.41 -7.45 9.58
CA ILE A 115 29.56 -6.22 8.77
C ILE A 115 30.29 -6.49 7.45
N LYS A 116 31.19 -7.48 7.43
CA LYS A 116 31.85 -7.93 6.18
C LYS A 116 30.82 -8.46 5.18
N THR A 117 29.92 -9.32 5.65
CA THR A 117 28.82 -9.89 4.85
C THR A 117 27.88 -8.80 4.36
N LEU A 118 27.60 -7.79 5.18
CA LEU A 118 26.81 -6.62 4.78
C LEU A 118 27.46 -5.85 3.62
N ALA A 119 28.77 -5.57 3.72
CA ALA A 119 29.50 -4.85 2.69
C ALA A 119 29.57 -5.63 1.36
N ASP A 120 29.75 -6.95 1.45
CA ASP A 120 29.77 -7.84 0.29
C ASP A 120 28.37 -7.92 -0.36
N LEU A 121 27.30 -7.97 0.44
CA LEU A 121 25.91 -7.91 -0.02
C LEU A 121 25.62 -6.58 -0.76
N VAL A 122 26.04 -5.43 -0.21
CA VAL A 122 25.90 -4.14 -0.86
C VAL A 122 26.61 -4.12 -2.21
N HIS A 123 27.81 -4.65 -2.27
CA HIS A 123 28.59 -4.74 -3.52
C HIS A 123 27.90 -5.61 -4.57
N ASP A 124 27.45 -6.79 -4.18
CA ASP A 124 26.72 -7.71 -5.07
C ASP A 124 25.41 -7.06 -5.59
N LYS A 125 24.64 -6.45 -4.72
CA LYS A 125 23.42 -5.73 -5.08
C LYS A 125 23.67 -4.57 -6.04
N LEU A 126 24.73 -3.81 -5.87
CA LEU A 126 25.09 -2.71 -6.78
C LEU A 126 25.54 -3.24 -8.15
N LEU A 127 26.20 -4.39 -8.21
CA LEU A 127 26.64 -5.02 -9.46
C LEU A 127 25.49 -5.72 -10.20
N THR A 128 24.60 -6.39 -9.47
CA THR A 128 23.49 -7.16 -10.05
C THR A 128 22.24 -6.32 -10.29
N ARG A 129 22.24 -5.10 -9.77
CA ARG A 129 21.10 -4.20 -9.93
C ARG A 129 20.94 -3.81 -11.41
N THR A 130 20.05 -4.50 -12.10
CA THR A 130 19.36 -3.87 -13.23
C THR A 130 18.67 -2.63 -12.64
N PRO A 131 18.90 -1.41 -13.17
CA PRO A 131 18.21 -0.24 -12.66
C PRO A 131 16.73 -0.60 -12.61
N ALA A 132 16.17 -0.70 -11.41
CA ALA A 132 14.73 -0.87 -11.30
C ALA A 132 14.16 0.32 -12.05
N VAL A 133 13.59 0.07 -13.23
CA VAL A 133 12.72 1.04 -13.87
C VAL A 133 11.73 1.38 -12.78
N PRO A 134 11.62 2.65 -12.33
CA PRO A 134 10.66 3.00 -11.32
C PRO A 134 9.32 2.51 -11.86
N THR A 135 8.79 1.44 -11.29
CA THR A 135 7.41 1.05 -11.61
C THR A 135 6.60 2.25 -11.19
N PRO A 136 5.93 2.94 -12.13
CA PRO A 136 5.18 4.14 -11.79
C PRO A 136 4.19 3.73 -10.70
N LYS A 137 4.37 4.31 -9.51
CA LYS A 137 3.47 4.01 -8.39
C LYS A 137 2.08 4.46 -8.80
N GLU A 138 1.17 3.52 -8.86
CA GLU A 138 -0.20 3.74 -9.28
C GLU A 138 -1.00 4.37 -8.12
N LYS A 139 -1.94 5.25 -8.45
CA LYS A 139 -2.98 5.67 -7.51
C LYS A 139 -3.94 4.51 -7.26
N VAL A 140 -4.56 4.46 -6.10
CA VAL A 140 -5.57 3.45 -5.73
C VAL A 140 -6.65 3.33 -6.81
N ALA A 141 -7.15 4.45 -7.32
CA ALA A 141 -8.13 4.48 -8.43
C ALA A 141 -7.66 3.71 -9.69
N GLY A 142 -6.38 3.79 -10.04
CA GLY A 142 -5.81 3.05 -11.18
C GLY A 142 -5.79 1.55 -10.93
N ILE A 143 -5.39 1.14 -9.73
CA ILE A 143 -5.38 -0.27 -9.33
C ILE A 143 -6.79 -0.86 -9.33
N LEU A 144 -7.77 -0.18 -8.72
CA LEU A 144 -9.14 -0.65 -8.70
C LEU A 144 -9.71 -0.78 -10.10
N GLN A 145 -9.44 0.19 -10.99
CA GLN A 145 -9.88 0.13 -12.39
C GLN A 145 -9.27 -1.05 -13.14
N ARG A 146 -7.96 -1.26 -13.01
CA ARG A 146 -7.26 -2.38 -13.65
C ARG A 146 -7.71 -3.74 -13.11
N CYS A 147 -8.06 -3.80 -11.83
CA CYS A 147 -8.44 -5.02 -11.15
C CYS A 147 -9.96 -5.25 -11.08
N THR A 148 -10.79 -4.44 -11.73
CA THR A 148 -12.27 -4.51 -11.63
C THR A 148 -12.80 -5.93 -11.83
N SER A 149 -12.37 -6.64 -12.87
CA SER A 149 -12.79 -8.01 -13.14
C SER A 149 -12.39 -8.98 -12.02
N LEU A 150 -11.15 -8.87 -11.53
CA LEU A 150 -10.65 -9.71 -10.42
C LEU A 150 -11.38 -9.41 -9.10
N ILE A 151 -11.74 -8.15 -8.85
CA ILE A 151 -12.54 -7.75 -7.68
C ILE A 151 -13.91 -8.42 -7.74
N ILE A 152 -14.56 -8.40 -8.90
CA ILE A 152 -15.88 -9.01 -9.09
C ILE A 152 -15.81 -10.54 -8.91
N GLU A 153 -14.78 -11.20 -9.42
CA GLU A 153 -14.56 -12.64 -9.26
C GLU A 153 -14.29 -13.03 -7.80
N ASP A 154 -13.42 -12.32 -7.09
CA ASP A 154 -13.11 -12.57 -5.68
C ASP A 154 -14.33 -12.29 -4.79
N TRP A 155 -15.07 -11.20 -5.07
CA TRP A 155 -16.33 -10.90 -4.39
C TRP A 155 -17.36 -12.02 -4.59
N LEU A 156 -17.57 -12.46 -5.84
CA LEU A 156 -18.53 -13.53 -6.16
C LEU A 156 -18.17 -14.84 -5.45
N THR A 157 -16.88 -15.19 -5.39
CA THR A 157 -16.39 -16.36 -4.67
C THR A 157 -16.76 -16.26 -3.17
N ARG A 158 -16.51 -15.12 -2.53
CA ARG A 158 -16.85 -14.90 -1.13
C ARG A 158 -18.35 -14.92 -0.86
N VAL A 159 -19.15 -14.41 -1.78
CA VAL A 159 -20.63 -14.46 -1.69
C VAL A 159 -21.13 -15.88 -1.78
N LYS A 160 -20.56 -16.72 -2.65
CA LYS A 160 -20.92 -18.15 -2.77
C LYS A 160 -20.52 -18.95 -1.53
N GLU A 161 -19.44 -18.59 -0.88
CA GLU A 161 -18.98 -19.19 0.39
C GLU A 161 -19.82 -18.72 1.61
N ASN A 162 -20.51 -17.58 1.47
CA ASN A 162 -21.33 -17.05 2.55
C ASN A 162 -22.64 -17.83 2.68
N ARG A 163 -22.89 -18.35 3.90
CA ARG A 163 -24.01 -19.26 4.20
C ARG A 163 -25.38 -18.65 3.91
N ASP A 164 -25.57 -17.37 4.16
CA ASP A 164 -26.88 -16.72 4.02
C ASP A 164 -27.09 -16.20 2.59
N LEU A 165 -26.08 -15.59 2.00
CA LEU A 165 -26.15 -15.05 0.64
C LEU A 165 -26.25 -16.15 -0.42
N SER A 166 -25.60 -17.29 -0.21
CA SER A 166 -25.63 -18.42 -1.14
C SER A 166 -27.00 -19.09 -1.25
N ARG A 167 -27.87 -18.95 -0.23
CA ARG A 167 -29.24 -19.52 -0.23
C ARG A 167 -30.18 -18.82 -1.21
N VAL A 168 -29.92 -17.59 -1.58
CA VAL A 168 -30.75 -16.90 -2.57
C VAL A 168 -30.39 -17.45 -3.95
N ALA A 169 -31.39 -18.00 -4.66
CA ALA A 169 -31.22 -18.64 -5.95
C ALA A 169 -31.06 -17.59 -7.05
N LEU A 170 -29.81 -17.11 -7.27
CA LEU A 170 -29.45 -16.14 -8.30
C LEU A 170 -28.30 -16.67 -9.13
N SER A 171 -28.32 -16.40 -10.42
CA SER A 171 -27.20 -16.63 -11.33
C SER A 171 -26.02 -15.69 -11.01
N ASP A 172 -24.83 -16.02 -11.46
CA ASP A 172 -23.65 -15.18 -11.28
C ASP A 172 -23.86 -13.78 -11.88
N GLN A 173 -24.50 -13.68 -13.03
CA GLN A 173 -24.79 -12.42 -13.69
C GLN A 173 -25.78 -11.54 -12.89
N GLU A 174 -26.83 -12.15 -12.31
CA GLU A 174 -27.76 -11.42 -11.44
C GLU A 174 -27.09 -10.96 -10.15
N ARG A 175 -26.11 -11.72 -9.64
CA ARG A 175 -25.33 -11.33 -8.46
C ARG A 175 -24.40 -10.18 -8.73
N THR A 176 -23.72 -10.16 -9.87
CA THR A 176 -22.61 -9.24 -10.16
C THR A 176 -22.99 -8.03 -11.01
N GLY A 177 -24.17 -8.04 -11.68
CA GLY A 177 -24.51 -7.08 -12.72
C GLY A 177 -24.53 -5.60 -12.30
N TYR A 178 -24.62 -5.28 -11.01
CA TYR A 178 -24.58 -3.92 -10.46
C TYR A 178 -23.17 -3.48 -10.06
N LEU A 179 -22.27 -4.43 -9.75
CA LEU A 179 -20.94 -4.13 -9.22
C LEU A 179 -20.09 -3.22 -10.11
N PRO A 180 -20.07 -3.37 -11.45
CA PRO A 180 -19.29 -2.47 -12.30
C PRO A 180 -19.63 -1.00 -12.06
N LYS A 181 -20.93 -0.66 -11.93
CA LYS A 181 -21.37 0.72 -11.72
C LYS A 181 -20.98 1.25 -10.33
N LEU A 182 -21.11 0.44 -9.28
CA LEU A 182 -20.69 0.83 -7.93
C LEU A 182 -19.16 1.03 -7.86
N LEU A 183 -18.39 0.19 -8.54
CA LEU A 183 -16.94 0.34 -8.63
C LEU A 183 -16.53 1.56 -9.45
N ASP A 184 -17.25 1.87 -10.53
CA ASP A 184 -17.02 3.08 -11.32
C ASP A 184 -17.28 4.35 -10.49
N ASP A 185 -18.38 4.40 -9.71
CA ASP A 185 -18.69 5.51 -8.80
C ASP A 185 -17.55 5.71 -7.78
N LEU A 186 -17.09 4.64 -7.17
CA LEU A 186 -15.94 4.65 -6.25
C LEU A 186 -14.65 5.16 -6.93
N ILE A 187 -14.34 4.69 -8.14
CA ILE A 187 -13.15 5.09 -8.89
C ILE A 187 -13.22 6.58 -9.26
N VAL A 188 -14.38 7.08 -9.64
CA VAL A 188 -14.62 8.51 -9.91
C VAL A 188 -14.37 9.34 -8.64
N ARG A 189 -14.89 8.89 -7.50
CA ARG A 189 -14.69 9.55 -6.21
C ARG A 189 -13.21 9.64 -5.82
N LEU A 190 -12.45 8.55 -5.99
CA LEU A 190 -11.02 8.50 -5.72
C LEU A 190 -10.17 9.39 -6.66
N ARG A 191 -10.68 9.73 -7.82
CA ARG A 191 -10.02 10.64 -8.77
C ARG A 191 -10.33 12.10 -8.54
N SER A 192 -11.44 12.39 -7.89
CA SER A 192 -11.84 13.76 -7.57
C SER A 192 -10.88 14.34 -6.52
N PRO A 193 -10.37 15.57 -6.70
CA PRO A 193 -9.61 16.24 -5.65
C PRO A 193 -10.50 16.27 -4.39
N HIS A 194 -9.92 15.96 -3.23
CA HIS A 194 -10.59 15.87 -1.93
C HIS A 194 -11.47 17.10 -1.69
N ILE A 195 -12.72 17.01 -2.09
CA ILE A 195 -13.76 17.95 -1.66
C ILE A 195 -13.92 17.65 -0.19
N SER A 196 -13.59 18.64 0.61
CA SER A 196 -13.47 18.59 2.06
C SER A 196 -14.57 17.73 2.70
N ILE A 197 -14.15 16.78 3.54
CA ILE A 197 -14.99 16.02 4.47
C ILE A 197 -15.87 16.93 5.37
N GLN A 198 -15.68 18.26 5.28
CA GLN A 198 -16.38 19.26 6.10
C GLN A 198 -17.79 19.62 5.65
N GLU A 199 -18.20 19.28 4.46
CA GLU A 199 -19.60 19.43 4.03
C GLU A 199 -20.16 18.03 3.77
N GLY A 200 -20.97 17.51 4.69
CA GLY A 200 -21.61 16.19 4.66
C GLY A 200 -22.52 15.93 3.44
N GLY A 201 -22.02 16.22 2.25
CA GLY A 201 -22.64 15.97 0.96
C GLY A 201 -22.31 14.56 0.48
N SER A 202 -23.14 13.57 0.83
CA SER A 202 -23.15 12.28 0.14
C SER A 202 -23.36 12.53 -1.36
N ILE A 203 -22.41 12.06 -2.17
CA ILE A 203 -22.61 12.07 -3.63
C ILE A 203 -23.68 11.03 -3.93
N SER A 204 -24.75 11.47 -4.59
CA SER A 204 -25.85 10.56 -4.96
C SER A 204 -25.33 9.50 -5.93
N SER A 205 -25.50 8.22 -5.58
CA SER A 205 -25.28 7.08 -6.45
C SER A 205 -26.62 6.43 -6.83
N PRO A 206 -27.18 6.79 -7.99
CA PRO A 206 -28.40 6.13 -8.48
C PRO A 206 -28.23 4.62 -8.63
N ALA A 207 -27.01 4.17 -8.86
CA ALA A 207 -26.66 2.75 -8.95
C ALA A 207 -26.85 2.05 -7.59
N ALA A 208 -26.47 2.69 -6.49
CA ALA A 208 -26.66 2.15 -5.14
C ALA A 208 -28.13 2.04 -4.77
N VAL A 209 -28.95 3.08 -5.04
CA VAL A 209 -30.40 3.03 -4.84
C VAL A 209 -31.03 1.91 -5.65
N ALA A 210 -30.70 1.81 -6.95
CA ALA A 210 -31.20 0.74 -7.83
C ALA A 210 -30.78 -0.65 -7.34
N HIS A 211 -29.57 -0.78 -6.82
CA HIS A 211 -29.07 -2.02 -6.22
C HIS A 211 -29.93 -2.44 -5.02
N GLY A 212 -30.26 -1.53 -4.12
CA GLY A 212 -31.10 -1.82 -2.98
C GLY A 212 -32.51 -2.30 -3.39
N LYS A 213 -33.13 -1.63 -4.35
CA LYS A 213 -34.43 -2.05 -4.93
C LYS A 213 -34.37 -3.45 -5.55
N LEU A 214 -33.31 -3.70 -6.33
CA LEU A 214 -33.11 -5.00 -6.99
C LEU A 214 -32.92 -6.12 -5.95
N ARG A 215 -32.08 -5.92 -4.94
CA ARG A 215 -31.85 -6.93 -3.89
C ARG A 215 -33.12 -7.24 -3.11
N ARG A 216 -33.96 -6.24 -2.84
CA ARG A 216 -35.27 -6.47 -2.23
C ARG A 216 -36.14 -7.38 -3.07
N SER A 217 -36.27 -7.11 -4.38
CA SER A 217 -37.06 -7.93 -5.30
C SER A 217 -36.51 -9.35 -5.46
N GLN A 218 -35.21 -9.55 -5.26
CA GLN A 218 -34.53 -10.84 -5.29
C GLN A 218 -34.64 -11.63 -3.97
N GLY A 219 -35.33 -11.09 -2.96
CA GLY A 219 -35.54 -11.79 -1.68
C GLY A 219 -34.42 -11.60 -0.66
N TYR A 220 -33.51 -10.65 -0.84
CA TYR A 220 -32.54 -10.30 0.19
C TYR A 220 -33.25 -9.70 1.41
N THR A 221 -32.75 -10.02 2.60
CA THR A 221 -33.06 -9.29 3.83
C THR A 221 -32.15 -8.07 3.95
N SER A 222 -32.53 -7.11 4.81
CA SER A 222 -31.67 -5.97 5.12
C SER A 222 -30.30 -6.41 5.67
N ALA A 223 -30.25 -7.45 6.48
CA ALA A 223 -29.00 -8.02 7.01
C ALA A 223 -28.10 -8.60 5.90
N MET A 224 -28.71 -9.24 4.89
CA MET A 224 -27.99 -9.73 3.70
C MET A 224 -27.40 -8.57 2.88
N LEU A 225 -28.11 -7.46 2.76
CA LEU A 225 -27.62 -6.28 2.03
C LEU A 225 -26.38 -5.67 2.72
N VAL A 226 -26.42 -5.57 4.06
CA VAL A 226 -25.25 -5.13 4.84
C VAL A 226 -24.06 -6.10 4.67
N GLN A 227 -24.33 -7.40 4.64
CA GLN A 227 -23.30 -8.42 4.48
C GLN A 227 -22.68 -8.42 3.09
N ASP A 228 -23.48 -8.16 2.06
CA ASP A 228 -23.08 -7.97 0.66
C ASP A 228 -22.07 -6.80 0.53
N SER A 229 -22.42 -5.63 1.09
CA SER A 229 -21.55 -4.45 1.14
C SER A 229 -20.23 -4.72 1.91
N ARG A 230 -20.31 -5.41 3.07
CA ARG A 230 -19.12 -5.77 3.85
C ARG A 230 -18.17 -6.67 3.07
N ILE A 231 -18.70 -7.65 2.32
CA ILE A 231 -17.87 -8.52 1.46
C ILE A 231 -17.18 -7.68 0.39
N LEU A 232 -17.87 -6.70 -0.21
CA LEU A 232 -17.25 -5.79 -1.17
C LEU A 232 -16.09 -5.01 -0.55
N GLN A 233 -16.29 -4.43 0.64
CA GLN A 233 -15.26 -3.69 1.35
C GLN A 233 -14.03 -4.56 1.64
N VAL A 234 -14.21 -5.78 2.14
CA VAL A 234 -13.11 -6.73 2.40
C VAL A 234 -12.38 -7.10 1.12
N THR A 235 -13.11 -7.27 0.02
CA THR A 235 -12.52 -7.61 -1.29
C THR A 235 -11.68 -6.45 -1.85
N LEU A 236 -12.15 -5.21 -1.71
CA LEU A 236 -11.41 -4.00 -2.09
C LEU A 236 -10.10 -3.90 -1.33
N PHE A 237 -10.14 -4.01 0.01
CA PHE A 237 -8.92 -3.96 0.81
C PHE A 237 -7.97 -5.13 0.55
N GLY A 238 -8.50 -6.34 0.30
CA GLY A 238 -7.71 -7.49 -0.12
C GLY A 238 -7.01 -7.26 -1.45
N THR A 239 -7.66 -6.58 -2.39
CA THR A 239 -7.06 -6.19 -3.68
C THR A 239 -5.93 -5.17 -3.49
N LEU A 240 -6.12 -4.16 -2.63
CA LEU A 240 -5.06 -3.20 -2.31
C LEU A 240 -3.88 -3.91 -1.65
N GLN A 241 -4.14 -4.81 -0.70
CA GLN A 241 -3.09 -5.60 -0.04
C GLN A 241 -2.25 -6.42 -1.03
N LYS A 242 -2.89 -7.05 -2.01
CA LYS A 242 -2.21 -7.82 -3.06
C LYS A 242 -1.37 -6.93 -4.01
N ASN A 243 -1.68 -5.63 -4.09
CA ASN A 243 -1.03 -4.66 -4.98
C ASN A 243 -0.21 -3.60 -4.23
N LEU A 244 0.14 -3.83 -2.95
CA LEU A 244 0.91 -2.87 -2.15
C LEU A 244 2.20 -2.40 -2.86
N GLY A 245 2.89 -3.28 -3.61
CA GLY A 245 4.10 -2.96 -4.39
C GLY A 245 3.94 -1.88 -5.44
N ALA A 246 2.75 -1.74 -5.98
CA ALA A 246 2.44 -0.77 -7.03
C ALA A 246 1.85 0.54 -6.47
N LEU A 247 1.51 0.60 -5.17
CA LEU A 247 0.79 1.72 -4.58
C LEU A 247 1.69 2.93 -4.24
N ASN A 248 1.13 4.12 -4.41
CA ASN A 248 1.70 5.34 -3.84
C ASN A 248 1.25 5.49 -2.37
N PHE A 249 2.13 5.14 -1.44
CA PHE A 249 1.82 5.15 0.00
C PHE A 249 1.45 6.53 0.56
N SER A 250 1.96 7.62 -0.02
CA SER A 250 1.64 8.98 0.44
C SER A 250 0.15 9.31 0.31
N LEU A 251 -0.56 8.63 -0.59
CA LEU A 251 -1.99 8.82 -0.83
C LEU A 251 -2.84 7.66 -0.27
N LEU A 252 -2.21 6.58 0.19
CA LEU A 252 -2.92 5.36 0.58
C LEU A 252 -3.91 5.58 1.71
N LEU A 253 -3.52 6.27 2.78
CA LEU A 253 -4.41 6.48 3.92
C LEU A 253 -5.63 7.34 3.58
N PRO A 254 -5.49 8.51 2.91
CA PRO A 254 -6.65 9.27 2.41
C PRO A 254 -7.54 8.45 1.48
N ASP A 255 -6.94 7.65 0.57
CA ASP A 255 -7.69 6.83 -0.38
C ASP A 255 -8.46 5.69 0.33
N VAL A 256 -7.87 5.06 1.36
CA VAL A 256 -8.54 4.04 2.20
C VAL A 256 -9.74 4.65 2.95
N MET A 257 -9.58 5.85 3.50
CA MET A 257 -10.69 6.58 4.14
C MET A 257 -11.79 6.90 3.13
N THR A 258 -11.44 7.33 1.91
CA THR A 258 -12.40 7.59 0.84
C THR A 258 -13.14 6.31 0.42
N ILE A 259 -12.45 5.15 0.34
CA ILE A 259 -13.12 3.87 0.05
C ILE A 259 -14.12 3.51 1.14
N ALA A 260 -13.74 3.64 2.41
CA ALA A 260 -14.63 3.31 3.52
C ALA A 260 -15.88 4.20 3.50
N ASP A 261 -15.70 5.51 3.36
CA ASP A 261 -16.78 6.51 3.30
C ASP A 261 -17.72 6.25 2.11
N GLU A 262 -17.18 5.99 0.92
CA GLU A 262 -17.98 5.72 -0.27
C GLU A 262 -18.77 4.42 -0.16
N VAL A 263 -18.17 3.34 0.35
CA VAL A 263 -18.88 2.05 0.55
C VAL A 263 -19.99 2.20 1.56
N ASP A 264 -19.80 2.95 2.65
CA ASP A 264 -20.83 3.23 3.65
C ASP A 264 -21.93 4.13 3.08
N SER A 265 -21.58 5.12 2.24
CA SER A 265 -22.54 5.97 1.53
C SER A 265 -23.39 5.16 0.54
N GLN A 266 -22.76 4.29 -0.25
CA GLN A 266 -23.48 3.41 -1.18
C GLN A 266 -24.40 2.43 -0.44
N LEU A 267 -23.97 1.89 0.72
CA LEU A 267 -24.81 1.05 1.55
C LEU A 267 -26.04 1.83 2.07
N THR A 268 -25.85 3.05 2.56
CA THR A 268 -26.94 3.91 3.04
C THR A 268 -27.97 4.14 1.94
N GLN A 269 -27.54 4.54 0.75
CA GLN A 269 -28.41 4.77 -0.41
C GLN A 269 -29.08 3.47 -0.90
N ALA A 270 -28.38 2.35 -0.85
CA ALA A 270 -28.97 1.04 -1.16
C ALA A 270 -30.06 0.66 -0.13
N MET A 271 -29.84 0.97 1.15
CA MET A 271 -30.87 0.76 2.19
C MET A 271 -32.09 1.64 1.98
N GLU A 272 -31.93 2.89 1.56
CA GLU A 272 -33.04 3.77 1.17
C GLU A 272 -33.88 3.15 0.05
N GLY A 273 -33.20 2.76 -1.05
CA GLY A 273 -33.86 2.08 -2.17
C GLY A 273 -34.56 0.76 -1.77
N TYR A 274 -33.93 0.01 -0.87
CA TYR A 274 -34.48 -1.23 -0.32
C TYR A 274 -35.77 -0.95 0.48
N MET A 275 -35.83 0.11 1.26
CA MET A 275 -36.96 0.48 2.10
C MET A 275 -38.12 1.08 1.30
N GLU A 276 -37.85 1.84 0.22
CA GLU A 276 -38.88 2.37 -0.67
C GLU A 276 -39.78 1.26 -1.24
N VAL A 277 -39.22 0.13 -1.65
CA VAL A 277 -39.98 -1.03 -2.14
C VAL A 277 -40.83 -1.66 -1.04
N ALA A 278 -40.44 -1.54 0.24
CA ALA A 278 -41.22 -2.05 1.37
C ALA A 278 -42.44 -1.22 1.70
N GLY A 279 -42.47 0.07 1.31
CA GLY A 279 -43.53 1.02 1.57
C GLY A 279 -44.72 0.97 0.58
N HIS A 280 -44.62 0.21 -0.52
CA HIS A 280 -45.74 -0.02 -1.44
C HIS A 280 -46.25 -1.46 -1.25
N PRO A 281 -47.32 -1.70 -0.43
CA PRO A 281 -48.04 -2.96 -0.50
C PRO A 281 -48.59 -3.08 -1.91
N ALA A 282 -48.31 -4.22 -2.58
CA ALA A 282 -48.92 -4.53 -3.88
C ALA A 282 -50.43 -4.29 -3.77
N ALA A 283 -50.93 -3.35 -4.57
CA ALA A 283 -52.35 -3.19 -4.77
C ALA A 283 -52.88 -4.52 -5.32
N ALA A 284 -53.76 -5.13 -4.54
CA ALA A 284 -54.42 -6.40 -4.84
C ALA A 284 -55.34 -6.29 -6.05
#